data_1cb59940109b4eb61b6a0b0a99a7112b
#
_entry.id   1cb59940109b4eb61b6a0b0a99a7112b
#
_cell.length_a   1.000
_cell.length_b   1.000
_cell.length_c   1.000
_cell.angle_alpha   90.00
_cell.angle_beta   90.00
_cell.angle_gamma   90.00
#
_symmetry.space_group_name_H-M   'P 1'
#
loop_
_entity.id
_entity.type
_entity.pdbx_description
1 polymer ?
#
loop_
_entity_poly.entity_id
_entity_poly.type
_entity_poly.pdbx_seq_one_letter_code
_entity_poly.pdbx_strand_id
1 'polypeptide(L)'
;GEEWMDEPILKMKDGEMKQTLQLPDNVSANNFFNNDMGGYTIGPYVKEYYEGNHDKFHTQVASVDDKIQLLMDLRRGLLLKIFPVTKGKNTTWYAPTEDMPKTINAEHQRFIQTIFTLLYDEAEAENYKQMDEMIGKIQKYQVKNAGTSLPTARQTEAERTYNSIPFATILFIVCLTMGVLTFFYTIVRLCRECRLEQNHDTRAGRKSPVDTLVTALSAIVMLASLASLTYCQYLRWTISGTLPMSNGYETMLFMAWASLLLTLMLSRPFPVLKAFGPVAASLCLLVSTL
;
A
#
# COMPACT_ATOMS: atom_id res chain seq x y z
N GLY A 1 -15.57 12.29 -26.09
CA GLY A 1 -16.42 11.74 -25.72
C GLY A 1 -17.13 11.27 -24.49
N GLU A 2 -18.45 11.05 -24.58
CA GLU A 2 -19.23 10.48 -23.48
C GLU A 2 -19.35 8.96 -23.60
N GLU A 3 -18.82 8.38 -24.66
CA GLU A 3 -18.87 6.93 -24.97
C GLU A 3 -18.38 6.04 -23.83
N TRP A 4 -17.38 6.46 -23.05
CA TRP A 4 -16.88 5.69 -21.94
C TRP A 4 -17.88 5.54 -20.76
N MET A 5 -18.90 6.42 -20.67
CA MET A 5 -19.95 6.29 -19.66
C MET A 5 -20.90 5.13 -19.95
N ASP A 6 -20.95 4.66 -21.20
CA ASP A 6 -21.71 3.48 -21.63
C ASP A 6 -20.91 2.19 -21.52
N GLU A 7 -19.57 2.29 -21.32
CA GLU A 7 -18.72 1.11 -21.14
C GLU A 7 -19.00 0.41 -19.79
N PRO A 8 -19.21 -0.91 -19.77
CA PRO A 8 -19.54 -1.68 -18.57
C PRO A 8 -18.30 -1.95 -17.69
N ILE A 9 -17.68 -0.90 -17.18
CA ILE A 9 -16.41 -0.96 -16.43
C ILE A 9 -16.60 -1.21 -14.94
N LEU A 10 -17.79 -0.99 -14.40
CA LEU A 10 -18.07 -1.16 -12.98
C LEU A 10 -18.47 -2.62 -12.69
N LYS A 11 -17.59 -3.36 -12.05
CA LYS A 11 -17.88 -4.72 -11.59
C LYS A 11 -18.76 -4.68 -10.35
N MET A 12 -19.93 -5.31 -10.43
CA MET A 12 -20.86 -5.46 -9.33
C MET A 12 -20.48 -6.67 -8.47
N LYS A 13 -20.53 -6.49 -7.16
CA LYS A 13 -20.44 -7.62 -6.24
C LYS A 13 -21.82 -8.29 -6.12
N ASP A 14 -21.83 -9.61 -6.01
CA ASP A 14 -23.07 -10.34 -5.71
C ASP A 14 -23.62 -9.89 -4.34
N GLY A 15 -24.90 -9.53 -4.32
CA GLY A 15 -25.55 -9.02 -3.11
C GLY A 15 -26.95 -8.48 -3.35
N GLU A 16 -27.55 -7.95 -2.30
CA GLU A 16 -28.94 -7.46 -2.32
C GLU A 16 -29.16 -6.34 -3.34
N MET A 17 -28.22 -5.41 -3.46
CA MET A 17 -28.32 -4.32 -4.43
C MET A 17 -28.41 -4.81 -5.86
N LYS A 18 -27.55 -5.76 -6.25
CA LYS A 18 -27.54 -6.33 -7.60
C LYS A 18 -28.84 -7.05 -7.91
N GLN A 19 -29.40 -7.79 -6.94
CA GLN A 19 -30.66 -8.50 -7.08
C GLN A 19 -31.86 -7.56 -7.14
N THR A 20 -31.93 -6.58 -6.24
CA THR A 20 -33.05 -5.63 -6.14
C THR A 20 -33.12 -4.73 -7.37
N LEU A 21 -32.00 -4.27 -7.88
CA LEU A 21 -31.91 -3.38 -9.04
C LEU A 21 -31.76 -4.16 -10.36
N GLN A 22 -31.73 -5.50 -10.33
CA GLN A 22 -31.59 -6.39 -11.48
C GLN A 22 -30.39 -6.03 -12.37
N LEU A 23 -29.25 -5.74 -11.74
CA LEU A 23 -28.04 -5.30 -12.43
C LEU A 23 -27.22 -6.50 -12.94
N PRO A 24 -26.60 -6.41 -14.13
CA PRO A 24 -25.64 -7.40 -14.61
C PRO A 24 -24.34 -7.38 -13.79
N ASP A 25 -23.42 -8.31 -14.07
CA ASP A 25 -22.13 -8.42 -13.40
C ASP A 25 -21.24 -7.20 -13.64
N ASN A 26 -21.30 -6.65 -14.84
CA ASN A 26 -20.62 -5.42 -15.21
C ASN A 26 -21.67 -4.39 -15.66
N VAL A 27 -21.59 -3.20 -15.12
CA VAL A 27 -22.48 -2.08 -15.42
C VAL A 27 -21.71 -0.86 -15.88
N SER A 28 -22.34 -0.05 -16.68
CA SER A 28 -21.85 1.26 -17.07
C SER A 28 -22.27 2.32 -16.06
N ALA A 29 -21.58 3.47 -16.05
CA ALA A 29 -22.00 4.60 -15.23
C ALA A 29 -23.42 5.08 -15.60
N ASN A 30 -23.76 5.06 -16.90
CA ASN A 30 -25.06 5.50 -17.40
C ASN A 30 -26.24 4.61 -16.92
N ASN A 31 -26.02 3.36 -16.51
CA ASN A 31 -27.06 2.54 -15.90
C ASN A 31 -27.68 3.16 -14.62
N PHE A 32 -26.96 4.08 -13.98
CA PHE A 32 -27.39 4.75 -12.76
C PHE A 32 -27.98 6.15 -13.00
N PHE A 33 -28.03 6.60 -14.25
CA PHE A 33 -28.63 7.89 -14.63
C PHE A 33 -29.83 7.63 -15.54
N ASN A 34 -31.02 8.04 -15.12
CA ASN A 34 -32.23 7.92 -15.90
C ASN A 34 -32.69 9.33 -16.31
N ASN A 35 -32.59 9.61 -17.62
CA ASN A 35 -33.05 10.89 -18.18
C ASN A 35 -34.58 11.05 -18.13
N ASP A 36 -35.33 9.94 -18.18
CA ASP A 36 -36.82 9.98 -18.23
C ASP A 36 -37.43 10.19 -16.83
N MET A 37 -36.76 9.75 -15.79
CA MET A 37 -37.22 9.88 -14.39
C MET A 37 -36.50 11.02 -13.61
N GLY A 38 -35.66 11.78 -14.23
CA GLY A 38 -35.06 13.01 -13.66
C GLY A 38 -33.94 12.79 -12.68
N GLY A 39 -33.05 11.82 -12.89
CA GLY A 39 -31.87 11.87 -12.05
C GLY A 39 -31.11 10.58 -11.79
N TYR A 40 -30.42 10.61 -10.70
CA TYR A 40 -29.55 9.58 -10.19
C TYR A 40 -30.36 8.50 -9.47
N THR A 41 -30.47 7.31 -10.05
CA THR A 41 -31.41 6.25 -9.63
C THR A 41 -31.12 5.72 -8.21
N ILE A 42 -29.86 5.69 -7.80
CA ILE A 42 -29.50 5.22 -6.45
C ILE A 42 -29.42 6.38 -5.43
N GLY A 43 -29.58 7.63 -5.86
CA GLY A 43 -29.50 8.81 -4.99
C GLY A 43 -30.35 8.76 -3.72
N PRO A 44 -31.62 8.36 -3.77
CA PRO A 44 -32.45 8.22 -2.58
C PRO A 44 -31.86 7.25 -1.55
N TYR A 45 -31.37 6.09 -1.98
CA TYR A 45 -30.75 5.10 -1.10
C TYR A 45 -29.41 5.55 -0.52
N VAL A 46 -28.62 6.30 -1.29
CA VAL A 46 -27.39 6.94 -0.80
C VAL A 46 -27.74 7.93 0.32
N LYS A 47 -28.81 8.71 0.16
CA LYS A 47 -29.26 9.63 1.19
C LYS A 47 -29.67 8.89 2.47
N GLU A 48 -30.44 7.81 2.37
CA GLU A 48 -30.83 6.97 3.51
C GLU A 48 -29.63 6.39 4.24
N TYR A 49 -28.57 5.99 3.50
CA TYR A 49 -27.31 5.55 4.10
C TYR A 49 -26.68 6.64 4.99
N TYR A 50 -26.58 7.87 4.49
CA TYR A 50 -26.03 8.98 5.27
C TYR A 50 -26.94 9.47 6.41
N GLU A 51 -28.22 9.16 6.35
CA GLU A 51 -29.19 9.40 7.43
C GLU A 51 -29.16 8.32 8.53
N GLY A 52 -28.34 7.26 8.35
CA GLY A 52 -28.07 6.24 9.37
C GLY A 52 -28.56 4.83 9.04
N ASN A 53 -29.07 4.58 7.86
CA ASN A 53 -29.47 3.23 7.44
C ASN A 53 -28.27 2.48 6.86
N HIS A 54 -27.58 1.68 7.69
CA HIS A 54 -26.36 0.94 7.34
C HIS A 54 -26.61 -0.56 7.13
N ASP A 55 -27.75 -0.96 6.60
CA ASP A 55 -27.97 -2.35 6.20
C ASP A 55 -27.06 -2.78 5.03
N LYS A 56 -27.12 -4.05 4.67
CA LYS A 56 -26.26 -4.59 3.59
C LYS A 56 -26.54 -3.96 2.24
N PHE A 57 -27.80 -3.67 1.94
CA PHE A 57 -28.22 -3.04 0.68
C PHE A 57 -27.64 -1.62 0.59
N HIS A 58 -27.90 -0.77 1.60
CA HIS A 58 -27.44 0.63 1.61
C HIS A 58 -25.93 0.75 1.65
N THR A 59 -25.24 -0.16 2.37
CA THR A 59 -23.76 -0.22 2.37
C THR A 59 -23.22 -0.55 0.98
N GLN A 60 -23.87 -1.46 0.22
CA GLN A 60 -23.47 -1.75 -1.16
C GLN A 60 -23.75 -0.57 -2.09
N VAL A 61 -24.89 0.09 -1.93
CA VAL A 61 -25.25 1.29 -2.68
C VAL A 61 -24.21 2.40 -2.46
N ALA A 62 -23.85 2.69 -1.22
CA ALA A 62 -22.83 3.68 -0.89
C ALA A 62 -21.46 3.34 -1.54
N SER A 63 -21.04 2.06 -1.49
CA SER A 63 -19.80 1.62 -2.13
C SER A 63 -19.83 1.76 -3.67
N VAL A 64 -21.00 1.65 -4.30
CA VAL A 64 -21.14 1.87 -5.75
C VAL A 64 -21.18 3.36 -6.05
N ASP A 65 -21.86 4.16 -5.22
CA ASP A 65 -21.87 5.62 -5.32
C ASP A 65 -20.43 6.19 -5.28
N ASP A 66 -19.60 5.75 -4.33
CA ASP A 66 -18.18 6.15 -4.25
C ASP A 66 -17.43 5.91 -5.56
N LYS A 67 -17.68 4.77 -6.22
CA LYS A 67 -17.06 4.45 -7.51
C LYS A 67 -17.56 5.36 -8.63
N ILE A 68 -18.87 5.65 -8.65
CA ILE A 68 -19.48 6.54 -9.65
C ILE A 68 -18.96 7.97 -9.45
N GLN A 69 -18.89 8.45 -8.20
CA GLN A 69 -18.32 9.77 -7.90
C GLN A 69 -16.86 9.86 -8.36
N LEU A 70 -16.06 8.81 -8.11
CA LEU A 70 -14.68 8.75 -8.60
C LEU A 70 -14.59 8.85 -10.13
N LEU A 71 -15.48 8.16 -10.86
CA LEU A 71 -15.54 8.25 -12.32
C LEU A 71 -15.96 9.66 -12.79
N MET A 72 -16.91 10.29 -12.09
CA MET A 72 -17.31 11.66 -12.40
C MET A 72 -16.20 12.66 -12.14
N ASP A 73 -15.46 12.50 -11.07
CA ASP A 73 -14.31 13.33 -10.74
C ASP A 73 -13.17 13.13 -11.74
N LEU A 74 -12.95 11.90 -12.22
CA LEU A 74 -12.02 11.63 -13.30
C LEU A 74 -12.43 12.37 -14.59
N ARG A 75 -13.72 12.28 -14.95
CA ARG A 75 -14.27 13.00 -16.12
C ARG A 75 -14.08 14.51 -16.00
N ARG A 76 -14.28 15.08 -14.82
CA ARG A 76 -14.11 16.51 -14.55
C ARG A 76 -12.64 16.92 -14.47
N GLY A 77 -11.69 15.98 -14.47
CA GLY A 77 -10.26 16.25 -14.29
C GLY A 77 -9.88 16.67 -12.87
N LEU A 78 -10.71 16.37 -11.86
CA LEU A 78 -10.53 16.79 -10.47
C LEU A 78 -9.55 15.91 -9.68
N LEU A 79 -9.14 14.75 -10.22
CA LEU A 79 -8.28 13.80 -9.50
C LEU A 79 -6.82 14.26 -9.40
N LEU A 80 -6.31 14.99 -10.39
CA LEU A 80 -4.92 15.45 -10.44
C LEU A 80 -4.72 16.76 -9.70
N LYS A 81 -4.83 16.75 -8.37
CA LYS A 81 -4.58 17.92 -7.50
C LYS A 81 -3.09 18.15 -7.33
N ILE A 82 -2.43 18.70 -8.33
CA ILE A 82 -0.97 18.90 -8.38
C ILE A 82 -0.55 20.38 -8.35
N PHE A 83 -1.47 21.31 -8.30
CA PHE A 83 -1.16 22.74 -8.25
C PHE A 83 -1.37 23.30 -6.84
N PRO A 84 -0.28 23.55 -6.09
CA PRO A 84 -0.38 24.05 -4.73
C PRO A 84 -0.63 25.54 -4.66
N VAL A 85 -1.44 25.95 -3.70
CA VAL A 85 -1.65 27.34 -3.32
C VAL A 85 -1.47 27.48 -1.82
N THR A 86 -0.44 28.20 -1.40
CA THR A 86 -0.13 28.41 0.02
C THR A 86 -0.73 29.73 0.51
N LYS A 87 -1.53 29.68 1.56
CA LYS A 87 -2.05 30.84 2.31
C LYS A 87 -1.56 30.75 3.75
N GLY A 88 -0.59 31.61 4.11
CA GLY A 88 0.03 31.57 5.42
C GLY A 88 0.76 30.23 5.66
N LYS A 89 0.29 29.43 6.59
CA LYS A 89 0.86 28.12 6.94
C LYS A 89 0.17 26.94 6.21
N ASN A 90 -0.97 27.17 5.58
CA ASN A 90 -1.76 26.11 4.97
C ASN A 90 -1.57 26.09 3.46
N THR A 91 -1.26 24.91 2.92
CA THR A 91 -1.17 24.67 1.48
C THR A 91 -2.34 23.79 1.05
N THR A 92 -3.10 24.26 0.07
CA THR A 92 -4.17 23.50 -0.57
C THR A 92 -3.75 23.17 -1.99
N TRP A 93 -3.98 21.91 -2.41
CA TRP A 93 -3.66 21.44 -3.74
C TRP A 93 -4.92 21.42 -4.61
N TYR A 94 -4.81 21.98 -5.79
CA TYR A 94 -5.92 22.15 -6.75
C TYR A 94 -5.68 21.32 -8.00
N ALA A 95 -6.77 20.86 -8.59
CA ALA A 95 -6.77 20.29 -9.93
C ALA A 95 -6.82 21.42 -10.99
N PRO A 96 -6.38 21.16 -12.23
CA PRO A 96 -6.40 22.17 -13.31
C PRO A 96 -7.79 22.71 -13.63
N THR A 97 -8.81 21.88 -13.49
CA THR A 97 -10.22 22.18 -13.79
C THR A 97 -11.02 22.69 -12.60
N GLU A 98 -10.39 22.72 -11.42
CA GLU A 98 -11.04 23.17 -10.18
C GLU A 98 -11.07 24.69 -10.08
N ASP A 99 -12.11 25.24 -9.44
CA ASP A 99 -12.21 26.67 -9.16
C ASP A 99 -11.11 27.12 -8.20
N MET A 100 -10.19 27.91 -8.72
CA MET A 100 -9.04 28.38 -7.94
C MET A 100 -9.36 29.66 -7.18
N PRO A 101 -8.69 29.88 -6.01
CA PRO A 101 -8.85 31.11 -5.27
C PRO A 101 -8.47 32.35 -6.11
N LYS A 102 -9.27 33.40 -6.02
CA LYS A 102 -9.03 34.70 -6.70
C LYS A 102 -7.69 35.37 -6.33
N THR A 103 -6.98 34.84 -5.36
CA THR A 103 -5.65 35.31 -4.94
C THR A 103 -4.52 34.87 -5.86
N ILE A 104 -4.77 33.93 -6.77
CA ILE A 104 -3.78 33.52 -7.78
C ILE A 104 -3.73 34.54 -8.90
N ASN A 105 -2.50 34.85 -9.35
CA ASN A 105 -2.30 35.69 -10.53
C ASN A 105 -3.03 35.09 -11.74
N ALA A 106 -3.73 35.92 -12.51
CA ALA A 106 -4.48 35.50 -13.71
C ALA A 106 -3.61 34.74 -14.74
N GLU A 107 -2.33 35.09 -14.84
CA GLU A 107 -1.37 34.42 -15.71
C GLU A 107 -1.09 32.99 -15.24
N HIS A 108 -0.88 32.79 -13.93
CA HIS A 108 -0.72 31.45 -13.35
C HIS A 108 -1.98 30.62 -13.48
N GLN A 109 -3.15 31.21 -13.27
CA GLN A 109 -4.42 30.51 -13.43
C GLN A 109 -4.61 30.02 -14.87
N ARG A 110 -4.33 30.89 -15.85
CA ARG A 110 -4.39 30.50 -17.27
C ARG A 110 -3.39 29.39 -17.61
N PHE A 111 -2.16 29.49 -17.12
CA PHE A 111 -1.15 28.43 -17.27
C PHE A 111 -1.66 27.10 -16.76
N ILE A 112 -2.21 27.05 -15.53
CA ILE A 112 -2.71 25.83 -14.89
C ILE A 112 -3.86 25.23 -15.70
N GLN A 113 -4.80 26.05 -16.17
CA GLN A 113 -5.97 25.58 -16.93
C GLN A 113 -5.62 25.03 -18.32
N THR A 114 -4.55 25.51 -18.94
CA THR A 114 -4.19 25.15 -20.33
C THR A 114 -3.07 24.13 -20.43
N ILE A 115 -2.29 23.93 -19.38
CA ILE A 115 -1.06 23.13 -19.46
C ILE A 115 -1.29 21.67 -19.90
N PHE A 116 -2.39 21.05 -19.49
CA PHE A 116 -2.69 19.66 -19.88
C PHE A 116 -3.16 19.55 -21.33
N THR A 117 -3.88 20.53 -21.85
CA THR A 117 -4.22 20.61 -23.28
C THR A 117 -2.95 20.72 -24.11
N LEU A 118 -2.04 21.62 -23.71
CA LEU A 118 -0.76 21.77 -24.39
C LEU A 118 0.12 20.52 -24.31
N LEU A 119 0.15 19.83 -23.16
CA LEU A 119 0.86 18.56 -23.03
C LEU A 119 0.28 17.47 -23.93
N TYR A 120 -1.05 17.44 -24.08
CA TYR A 120 -1.73 16.51 -24.98
C TYR A 120 -1.37 16.79 -26.44
N ASP A 121 -1.43 18.05 -26.87
CA ASP A 121 -1.09 18.45 -28.22
C ASP A 121 0.37 18.12 -28.59
N GLU A 122 1.31 18.35 -27.66
CA GLU A 122 2.73 17.99 -27.84
C GLU A 122 2.96 16.46 -27.83
N ALA A 123 2.16 15.71 -27.06
CA ALA A 123 2.21 14.25 -27.06
C ALA A 123 1.72 13.68 -28.41
N GLU A 124 0.65 14.24 -28.96
CA GLU A 124 0.10 13.86 -30.26
C GLU A 124 1.08 14.19 -31.40
N ALA A 125 1.85 15.27 -31.21
CA ALA A 125 2.93 15.69 -32.14
C ALA A 125 4.26 14.91 -31.90
N GLU A 126 4.32 13.97 -30.95
CA GLU A 126 5.53 13.23 -30.56
C GLU A 126 6.70 14.15 -30.12
N ASN A 127 6.41 15.36 -29.67
CA ASN A 127 7.40 16.34 -29.26
C ASN A 127 7.78 16.23 -27.79
N TYR A 128 8.43 15.12 -27.44
CA TYR A 128 8.78 14.79 -26.05
C TYR A 128 9.69 15.81 -25.38
N LYS A 129 10.53 16.51 -26.15
CA LYS A 129 11.40 17.55 -25.60
C LYS A 129 10.58 18.73 -25.05
N GLN A 130 9.58 19.15 -25.77
CA GLN A 130 8.70 20.26 -25.34
C GLN A 130 7.83 19.83 -24.15
N MET A 131 7.40 18.57 -24.13
CA MET A 131 6.70 17.99 -22.97
C MET A 131 7.57 18.05 -21.71
N ASP A 132 8.84 17.65 -21.78
CA ASP A 132 9.78 17.72 -20.66
C ASP A 132 9.97 19.15 -20.14
N GLU A 133 10.06 20.12 -21.04
CA GLU A 133 10.12 21.55 -20.68
C GLU A 133 8.85 22.01 -19.93
N MET A 134 7.66 21.58 -20.40
CA MET A 134 6.38 21.89 -19.74
C MET A 134 6.26 21.22 -18.38
N ILE A 135 6.62 19.96 -18.26
CA ILE A 135 6.68 19.23 -16.97
C ILE A 135 7.65 19.94 -16.02
N GLY A 136 8.80 20.38 -16.53
CA GLY A 136 9.74 21.18 -15.75
C GLY A 136 9.16 22.51 -15.24
N LYS A 137 8.27 23.16 -16.00
CA LYS A 137 7.54 24.36 -15.57
C LYS A 137 6.53 24.03 -14.45
N ILE A 138 5.80 22.91 -14.56
CA ILE A 138 4.90 22.44 -13.50
C ILE A 138 5.71 22.19 -12.21
N GLN A 139 6.83 21.49 -12.30
CA GLN A 139 7.69 21.22 -11.15
C GLN A 139 8.23 22.51 -10.50
N LYS A 140 8.68 23.47 -11.29
CA LYS A 140 9.12 24.79 -10.78
C LYS A 140 7.98 25.53 -10.08
N TYR A 141 6.76 25.45 -10.62
CA TYR A 141 5.58 26.04 -9.99
C TYR A 141 5.29 25.40 -8.63
N GLN A 142 5.33 24.06 -8.57
CA GLN A 142 5.13 23.30 -7.32
C GLN A 142 6.16 23.69 -6.26
N VAL A 143 7.45 23.66 -6.60
CA VAL A 143 8.52 24.02 -5.66
C VAL A 143 8.36 25.46 -5.13
N LYS A 144 7.92 26.39 -5.98
CA LYS A 144 7.73 27.79 -5.60
C LYS A 144 6.54 28.02 -4.68
N ASN A 145 5.44 27.26 -4.87
CA ASN A 145 4.14 27.57 -4.26
C ASN A 145 3.68 26.57 -3.21
N ALA A 146 4.35 25.43 -3.05
CA ALA A 146 3.92 24.38 -2.11
C ALA A 146 4.34 24.60 -0.65
N GLY A 147 5.19 25.59 -0.36
CA GLY A 147 5.70 25.82 0.98
C GLY A 147 6.37 24.58 1.57
N THR A 148 5.95 24.19 2.75
CA THR A 148 6.47 22.99 3.46
C THR A 148 5.71 21.70 3.12
N SER A 149 4.74 21.74 2.21
CA SER A 149 3.90 20.57 1.89
C SER A 149 4.53 19.65 0.85
N LEU A 150 5.60 20.08 0.15
CA LEU A 150 6.36 19.22 -0.72
C LEU A 150 7.28 18.30 0.09
N PRO A 151 7.30 16.99 -0.26
CA PRO A 151 8.26 16.09 0.34
C PRO A 151 9.70 16.51 -0.04
N THR A 152 10.61 16.33 0.87
CA THR A 152 12.04 16.58 0.62
C THR A 152 12.58 15.56 -0.39
N ALA A 153 13.68 15.88 -1.08
CA ALA A 153 14.34 14.93 -1.99
C ALA A 153 14.67 13.60 -1.29
N ARG A 154 15.08 13.65 0.00
CA ARG A 154 15.33 12.46 0.81
C ARG A 154 14.08 11.60 1.03
N GLN A 155 12.92 12.23 1.26
CA GLN A 155 11.65 11.50 1.42
C GLN A 155 11.22 10.84 0.12
N THR A 156 11.33 11.55 -1.00
CA THR A 156 11.00 11.02 -2.33
C THR A 156 11.91 9.85 -2.72
N GLU A 157 13.20 9.93 -2.44
CA GLU A 157 14.16 8.84 -2.70
C GLU A 157 13.89 7.64 -1.79
N ALA A 158 13.59 7.87 -0.51
CA ALA A 158 13.21 6.82 0.42
C ALA A 158 11.93 6.10 -0.02
N GLU A 159 10.91 6.84 -0.48
CA GLU A 159 9.67 6.30 -1.00
C GLU A 159 9.90 5.48 -2.28
N ARG A 160 10.70 5.99 -3.20
CA ARG A 160 11.08 5.26 -4.43
C ARG A 160 11.77 3.94 -4.12
N THR A 161 12.71 3.96 -3.17
CA THR A 161 13.41 2.74 -2.71
C THR A 161 12.45 1.78 -2.03
N TYR A 162 11.60 2.29 -1.15
CA TYR A 162 10.60 1.48 -0.46
C TYR A 162 9.64 0.79 -1.43
N ASN A 163 9.12 1.49 -2.41
CA ASN A 163 8.16 0.96 -3.39
C ASN A 163 8.81 0.02 -4.43
N SER A 164 10.13 0.11 -4.63
CA SER A 164 10.85 -0.78 -5.56
C SER A 164 11.10 -2.18 -5.00
N ILE A 165 11.05 -2.35 -3.67
CA ILE A 165 11.39 -3.61 -3.00
C ILE A 165 10.17 -4.12 -2.22
N PRO A 166 9.58 -5.26 -2.57
CA PRO A 166 8.47 -5.86 -1.82
C PRO A 166 8.98 -6.54 -0.53
N PHE A 167 9.42 -5.74 0.45
CA PHE A 167 10.06 -6.21 1.68
C PHE A 167 9.24 -7.28 2.40
N ALA A 168 7.94 -7.03 2.62
CA ALA A 168 7.08 -7.94 3.36
C ALA A 168 7.00 -9.32 2.70
N THR A 169 6.77 -9.37 1.38
CA THR A 169 6.65 -10.61 0.63
C THR A 169 7.96 -11.41 0.60
N ILE A 170 9.08 -10.74 0.32
CA ILE A 170 10.39 -11.41 0.28
C ILE A 170 10.72 -11.99 1.66
N LEU A 171 10.59 -11.17 2.70
CA LEU A 171 10.93 -11.60 4.06
C LEU A 171 9.95 -12.64 4.61
N PHE A 172 8.67 -12.60 4.23
CA PHE A 172 7.71 -13.66 4.51
C PHE A 172 8.22 -15.00 4.00
N ILE A 173 8.58 -15.09 2.71
CA ILE A 173 9.07 -16.35 2.11
C ILE A 173 10.36 -16.81 2.78
N VAL A 174 11.32 -15.91 3.02
CA VAL A 174 12.60 -16.23 3.66
C VAL A 174 12.40 -16.73 5.09
N CYS A 175 11.61 -16.04 5.90
CA CYS A 175 11.36 -16.42 7.28
C CYS A 175 10.56 -17.71 7.39
N LEU A 176 9.56 -17.91 6.52
CA LEU A 176 8.75 -19.12 6.50
C LEU A 176 9.61 -20.35 6.15
N THR A 177 10.35 -20.28 5.05
CA THR A 177 11.21 -21.40 4.60
C THR A 177 12.26 -21.75 5.63
N MET A 178 12.95 -20.75 6.20
CA MET A 178 13.92 -20.97 7.26
C MET A 178 13.29 -21.53 8.52
N GLY A 179 12.15 -21.00 8.93
CA GLY A 179 11.43 -21.47 10.11
C GLY A 179 11.01 -22.94 9.98
N VAL A 180 10.42 -23.30 8.84
CA VAL A 180 10.01 -24.69 8.54
C VAL A 180 11.21 -25.64 8.50
N LEU A 181 12.27 -25.27 7.78
CA LEU A 181 13.47 -26.11 7.69
C LEU A 181 14.14 -26.33 9.05
N THR A 182 14.30 -25.25 9.84
CA THR A 182 14.87 -25.34 11.20
C THR A 182 13.96 -26.11 12.16
N PHE A 183 12.64 -26.03 12.00
CA PHE A 183 11.67 -26.79 12.78
C PHE A 183 11.83 -28.31 12.54
N PHE A 184 11.80 -28.75 11.29
CA PHE A 184 12.00 -30.16 10.95
C PHE A 184 13.38 -30.67 11.39
N TYR A 185 14.42 -29.87 11.15
CA TYR A 185 15.75 -30.20 11.63
C TYR A 185 15.81 -30.40 13.14
N THR A 186 15.14 -29.51 13.91
CA THR A 186 15.08 -29.58 15.38
C THR A 186 14.39 -30.87 15.84
N ILE A 187 13.27 -31.24 15.19
CA ILE A 187 12.57 -32.51 15.48
C ILE A 187 13.50 -33.71 15.25
N VAL A 188 14.12 -33.79 14.07
CA VAL A 188 15.02 -34.91 13.74
C VAL A 188 16.18 -35.00 14.74
N ARG A 189 16.73 -33.84 15.11
CA ARG A 189 17.79 -33.76 16.13
C ARG A 189 17.32 -34.28 17.50
N LEU A 190 16.17 -33.83 17.99
CA LEU A 190 15.61 -34.27 19.26
C LEU A 190 15.35 -35.79 19.27
N CYS A 191 14.75 -36.32 18.19
CA CYS A 191 14.54 -37.76 18.05
C CYS A 191 15.86 -38.56 18.07
N ARG A 192 16.91 -38.02 17.41
CA ARG A 192 18.23 -38.62 17.43
C ARG A 192 18.85 -38.60 18.83
N GLU A 193 18.78 -37.46 19.53
CA GLU A 193 19.27 -37.31 20.91
C GLU A 193 18.55 -38.30 21.88
N CYS A 194 17.22 -38.36 21.86
CA CYS A 194 16.44 -39.30 22.65
C CYS A 194 16.83 -40.76 22.39
N ARG A 195 17.07 -41.14 21.12
CA ARG A 195 17.50 -42.51 20.76
C ARG A 195 18.89 -42.83 21.29
N LEU A 196 19.83 -41.87 21.25
CA LEU A 196 21.19 -42.06 21.76
C LEU A 196 21.21 -42.16 23.27
N GLU A 197 20.40 -41.38 23.97
CA GLU A 197 20.23 -41.46 25.44
C GLU A 197 19.64 -42.78 25.84
N GLN A 198 18.62 -43.28 25.13
CA GLN A 198 18.00 -44.58 25.41
C GLN A 198 18.97 -45.76 25.23
N ASN A 199 19.93 -45.65 24.31
CA ASN A 199 20.95 -46.66 24.06
C ASN A 199 22.22 -46.50 24.92
N HIS A 200 22.24 -45.57 25.90
CA HIS A 200 23.40 -45.25 26.74
C HIS A 200 24.68 -44.91 25.92
N ASP A 201 24.51 -44.33 24.70
CA ASP A 201 25.67 -44.02 23.86
C ASP A 201 26.38 -42.76 24.40
N THR A 202 27.69 -42.86 24.54
CA THR A 202 28.56 -41.75 24.97
C THR A 202 28.56 -40.54 24.02
N ARG A 203 27.93 -40.68 22.86
CA ARG A 203 27.74 -39.60 21.89
C ARG A 203 26.53 -38.71 22.18
N ALA A 204 25.66 -39.10 23.15
CA ALA A 204 24.54 -38.30 23.60
C ALA A 204 25.01 -36.92 24.08
N GLY A 205 24.35 -35.86 23.64
CA GLY A 205 24.71 -34.46 23.98
C GLY A 205 25.87 -33.82 23.19
N ARG A 206 26.61 -34.60 22.37
CA ARG A 206 27.71 -34.02 21.54
C ARG A 206 27.16 -33.31 20.30
N LYS A 207 27.46 -32.02 20.15
CA LYS A 207 27.07 -31.27 18.96
C LYS A 207 27.80 -31.79 17.72
N SER A 208 27.03 -32.15 16.70
CA SER A 208 27.58 -32.50 15.40
C SER A 208 28.07 -31.23 14.67
N PRO A 209 29.08 -31.31 13.79
CA PRO A 209 29.44 -30.21 12.90
C PRO A 209 28.28 -29.67 12.07
N VAL A 210 27.33 -30.54 11.71
CA VAL A 210 26.09 -30.17 11.03
C VAL A 210 25.19 -29.31 11.93
N ASP A 211 25.09 -29.61 13.22
CA ASP A 211 24.32 -28.79 14.17
C ASP A 211 24.87 -27.37 14.28
N THR A 212 26.19 -27.24 14.24
CA THR A 212 26.87 -25.94 14.29
C THR A 212 26.64 -25.17 13.00
N LEU A 213 26.72 -25.82 11.84
CA LEU A 213 26.50 -25.20 10.53
C LEU A 213 25.04 -24.71 10.39
N VAL A 214 24.05 -25.54 10.70
CA VAL A 214 22.64 -25.17 10.62
C VAL A 214 22.33 -24.00 11.57
N THR A 215 22.89 -24.04 12.79
CA THR A 215 22.70 -22.96 13.77
C THR A 215 23.33 -21.64 13.28
N ALA A 216 24.52 -21.69 12.68
CA ALA A 216 25.18 -20.51 12.16
C ALA A 216 24.41 -19.93 10.96
N LEU A 217 24.01 -20.77 10.02
CA LEU A 217 23.25 -20.37 8.84
C LEU A 217 21.92 -19.72 9.22
N SER A 218 21.16 -20.36 10.15
CA SER A 218 19.89 -19.80 10.63
C SER A 218 20.08 -18.45 11.34
N ALA A 219 21.14 -18.29 12.12
CA ALA A 219 21.45 -17.01 12.76
C ALA A 219 21.79 -15.91 11.75
N ILE A 220 22.56 -16.23 10.69
CA ILE A 220 22.91 -15.29 9.63
C ILE A 220 21.66 -14.82 8.90
N VAL A 221 20.77 -15.74 8.50
CA VAL A 221 19.53 -15.41 7.81
C VAL A 221 18.60 -14.57 8.70
N MET A 222 18.48 -14.91 9.98
CA MET A 222 17.69 -14.11 10.94
C MET A 222 18.27 -12.68 11.11
N LEU A 223 19.58 -12.55 11.19
CA LEU A 223 20.23 -11.22 11.28
C LEU A 223 20.02 -10.41 10.00
N ALA A 224 20.16 -11.03 8.83
CA ALA A 224 19.89 -10.38 7.56
C ALA A 224 18.43 -9.94 7.44
N SER A 225 17.48 -10.78 7.85
CA SER A 225 16.05 -10.45 7.88
C SER A 225 15.75 -9.32 8.86
N LEU A 226 16.35 -9.34 10.05
CA LEU A 226 16.21 -8.27 11.04
C LEU A 226 16.77 -6.94 10.51
N ALA A 227 17.95 -6.96 9.88
CA ALA A 227 18.54 -5.77 9.28
C ALA A 227 17.66 -5.21 8.14
N SER A 228 17.11 -6.08 7.29
CA SER A 228 16.19 -5.70 6.22
C SER A 228 14.90 -5.09 6.74
N LEU A 229 14.30 -5.64 7.81
CA LEU A 229 13.12 -5.06 8.47
C LEU A 229 13.46 -3.72 9.14
N THR A 230 14.62 -3.59 9.75
CA THR A 230 15.08 -2.32 10.33
C THR A 230 15.23 -1.26 9.26
N TYR A 231 15.79 -1.61 8.10
CA TYR A 231 15.92 -0.70 6.97
C TYR A 231 14.55 -0.32 6.39
N CYS A 232 13.64 -1.28 6.25
CA CYS A 232 12.28 -1.04 5.82
C CYS A 232 11.55 -0.03 6.74
N GLN A 233 11.65 -0.20 8.07
CA GLN A 233 11.06 0.72 9.06
C GLN A 233 11.74 2.10 9.04
N TYR A 234 13.05 2.15 8.82
CA TYR A 234 13.78 3.41 8.66
C TYR A 234 13.29 4.19 7.43
N LEU A 235 13.07 3.51 6.29
CA LEU A 235 12.50 4.14 5.10
C LEU A 235 11.09 4.69 5.38
N ARG A 236 10.22 3.90 6.02
CA ARG A 236 8.88 4.34 6.42
C ARG A 236 8.92 5.56 7.34
N TRP A 237 9.78 5.54 8.35
CA TRP A 237 9.97 6.68 9.23
C TRP A 237 10.43 7.93 8.47
N THR A 238 11.37 7.78 7.54
CA THR A 238 11.85 8.89 6.71
C THR A 238 10.73 9.47 5.85
N ILE A 239 9.86 8.63 5.29
CA ILE A 239 8.74 9.03 4.43
C ILE A 239 7.65 9.74 5.25
N SER A 240 7.19 9.12 6.34
CA SER A 240 6.05 9.63 7.13
C SER A 240 6.43 10.74 8.11
N GLY A 241 7.69 10.84 8.51
CA GLY A 241 8.13 11.74 9.59
C GLY A 241 7.67 11.33 10.99
N THR A 242 6.92 10.23 11.13
CA THR A 242 6.38 9.69 12.38
C THR A 242 6.85 8.25 12.59
N LEU A 243 6.75 7.74 13.81
CA LEU A 243 7.08 6.34 14.08
C LEU A 243 6.20 5.42 13.23
N PRO A 244 6.77 4.38 12.57
CA PRO A 244 6.05 3.49 11.68
C PRO A 244 5.19 2.47 12.45
N MET A 245 4.17 2.94 13.16
CA MET A 245 3.17 2.17 13.90
C MET A 245 1.78 2.80 13.80
N SER A 246 1.54 3.61 12.76
CA SER A 246 0.29 4.36 12.60
C SER A 246 -0.84 3.57 11.95
N ASN A 247 -0.55 2.43 11.34
CA ASN A 247 -1.54 1.56 10.71
C ASN A 247 -1.26 0.07 10.95
N GLY A 248 -2.22 -0.80 10.61
CA GLY A 248 -2.12 -2.25 10.82
C GLY A 248 -0.93 -2.87 10.09
N TYR A 249 -0.65 -2.44 8.87
CA TYR A 249 0.50 -2.91 8.09
C TYR A 249 1.83 -2.64 8.81
N GLU A 250 2.06 -1.41 9.25
CA GLU A 250 3.28 -1.00 9.97
C GLU A 250 3.43 -1.73 11.30
N THR A 251 2.32 -1.91 12.01
CA THR A 251 2.29 -2.67 13.26
C THR A 251 2.72 -4.13 13.04
N MET A 252 2.25 -4.78 11.97
CA MET A 252 2.64 -6.15 11.64
C MET A 252 4.12 -6.27 11.25
N LEU A 253 4.68 -5.31 10.52
CA LEU A 253 6.11 -5.25 10.25
C LEU A 253 6.93 -5.09 11.53
N PHE A 254 6.46 -4.25 12.47
CA PHE A 254 7.12 -4.08 13.77
C PHE A 254 7.05 -5.35 14.62
N MET A 255 5.89 -6.03 14.65
CA MET A 255 5.74 -7.31 15.35
C MET A 255 6.66 -8.40 14.79
N ALA A 256 6.81 -8.46 13.46
CA ALA A 256 7.76 -9.37 12.82
C ALA A 256 9.21 -9.05 13.23
N TRP A 257 9.58 -7.77 13.21
CA TRP A 257 10.89 -7.29 13.67
C TRP A 257 11.16 -7.66 15.14
N ALA A 258 10.21 -7.38 16.04
CA ALA A 258 10.31 -7.68 17.44
C ALA A 258 10.43 -9.21 17.70
N SER A 259 9.68 -10.02 16.95
CA SER A 259 9.75 -11.48 17.03
C SER A 259 11.14 -12.02 16.67
N LEU A 260 11.76 -11.51 15.60
CA LEU A 260 13.11 -11.88 15.21
C LEU A 260 14.16 -11.40 16.24
N LEU A 261 14.02 -10.17 16.75
CA LEU A 261 14.91 -9.62 17.77
C LEU A 261 14.87 -10.45 19.04
N LEU A 262 13.69 -10.73 19.58
CA LEU A 262 13.50 -11.57 20.75
C LEU A 262 14.05 -12.99 20.54
N THR A 263 13.84 -13.55 19.35
CA THR A 263 14.39 -14.86 18.99
C THR A 263 15.91 -14.85 19.04
N LEU A 264 16.56 -13.86 18.47
CA LEU A 264 18.02 -13.75 18.50
C LEU A 264 18.55 -13.60 19.94
N MET A 265 17.89 -12.78 20.76
CA MET A 265 18.28 -12.57 22.16
C MET A 265 18.10 -13.83 23.02
N LEU A 266 16.96 -14.51 22.89
CA LEU A 266 16.57 -15.64 23.73
C LEU A 266 16.98 -17.00 23.16
N SER A 267 17.52 -17.07 21.95
CA SER A 267 17.90 -18.32 21.29
C SER A 267 19.08 -19.07 21.95
N ARG A 268 19.87 -18.38 22.76
CA ARG A 268 20.97 -19.03 23.54
C ARG A 268 20.41 -19.90 24.67
N PRO A 269 19.58 -19.36 25.62
CA PRO A 269 18.98 -20.18 26.68
C PRO A 269 17.88 -21.13 26.16
N PHE A 270 17.17 -20.78 25.08
CA PHE A 270 16.04 -21.54 24.53
C PHE A 270 16.25 -21.88 23.04
N PRO A 271 16.99 -22.96 22.71
CA PRO A 271 17.32 -23.29 21.30
C PRO A 271 16.10 -23.51 20.40
N VAL A 272 14.98 -23.91 20.96
CA VAL A 272 13.70 -24.17 20.25
C VAL A 272 13.16 -22.89 19.58
N LEU A 273 13.43 -21.71 20.17
CA LEU A 273 13.00 -20.42 19.59
C LEU A 273 13.56 -20.16 18.20
N LYS A 274 14.72 -20.76 17.83
CA LYS A 274 15.29 -20.63 16.48
C LYS A 274 14.38 -21.18 15.39
N ALA A 275 13.52 -22.13 15.72
CA ALA A 275 12.52 -22.66 14.80
C ALA A 275 11.23 -21.84 14.81
N PHE A 276 10.73 -21.49 16.00
CA PHE A 276 9.44 -20.81 16.14
C PHE A 276 9.48 -19.32 15.84
N GLY A 277 10.58 -18.63 16.15
CA GLY A 277 10.69 -17.18 15.93
C GLY A 277 10.52 -16.75 14.46
N PRO A 278 11.25 -17.36 13.51
CA PRO A 278 11.04 -17.05 12.10
C PRO A 278 9.65 -17.40 11.59
N VAL A 279 9.01 -18.46 12.10
CA VAL A 279 7.61 -18.80 11.78
C VAL A 279 6.66 -17.72 12.29
N ALA A 280 6.82 -17.27 13.54
CA ALA A 280 6.01 -16.19 14.09
C ALA A 280 6.17 -14.88 13.31
N ALA A 281 7.42 -14.54 12.96
CA ALA A 281 7.71 -13.37 12.12
C ALA A 281 7.06 -13.50 10.73
N SER A 282 7.12 -14.69 10.12
CA SER A 282 6.49 -14.92 8.81
C SER A 282 4.97 -14.77 8.86
N LEU A 283 4.30 -15.21 9.92
CA LEU A 283 2.85 -15.03 10.07
C LEU A 283 2.47 -13.53 10.18
N CYS A 284 3.23 -12.74 10.94
CA CYS A 284 3.03 -11.30 10.98
C CYS A 284 3.23 -10.65 9.59
N LEU A 285 4.26 -11.07 8.86
CA LEU A 285 4.53 -10.58 7.50
C LEU A 285 3.44 -11.01 6.50
N LEU A 286 2.90 -12.22 6.62
CA LEU A 286 1.78 -12.68 5.80
C LEU A 286 0.55 -11.77 5.99
N VAL A 287 0.19 -11.50 7.24
CA VAL A 287 -0.95 -10.61 7.55
C VAL A 287 -0.71 -9.19 7.01
N SER A 288 0.54 -8.73 6.97
CA SER A 288 0.86 -7.42 6.38
C SER A 288 0.70 -7.38 4.86
N THR A 289 0.67 -8.52 4.16
CA THR A 289 0.50 -8.58 2.70
C THR A 289 -0.94 -8.79 2.25
N LEU A 290 -1.86 -9.08 3.17
CA LEU A 290 -3.31 -9.20 2.95
C LEU A 290 -4.01 -7.86 3.08
#